data_8c5d64aaa46526a988e00443445e75a8
#
_entry.id   8c5d64aaa46526a988e00443445e75a8
#
_cell.length_a   1.000
_cell.length_b   1.000
_cell.length_c   1.000
_cell.angle_alpha   90.00
_cell.angle_beta   90.00
_cell.angle_gamma   90.00
#
_symmetry.space_group_name_H-M   'P 1'
#
loop_
_entity.id
_entity.type
_entity.pdbx_description
1 polymer ?
#
loop_
_entity_poly.entity_id
_entity_poly.type
_entity_poly.pdbx_seq_one_letter_code
_entity_poly.pdbx_strand_id
1 'polypeptide(L)'
;MTTLLAASAAGLFLGFRHAFEPDHLAAVGSMVPSNAGPKRAAIVGAVWGSGHAAGLFVLGAIILASQLAMPAKIESLLEAFVGLMLIVLGAKAILRVKSGSTHGHKILKWRPFKVGLAHGVAGTGAAVLLATASISDQRLGFVFLALFGLGAAIGMATISSVLGFPSRHSTLGKIIRNWMPQVMGAMSIAVGLWWTYSALF
;
A
#
# COMPACT_ATOMS: atom_id res chain seq x y z
N MET A 1 -1.23 24.77 -20.30
CA MET A 1 -2.02 24.82 -19.05
C MET A 1 -2.95 23.63 -18.91
N THR A 2 -3.73 23.28 -19.93
CA THR A 2 -4.66 22.13 -19.93
C THR A 2 -3.97 20.79 -19.69
N THR A 3 -2.81 20.53 -20.31
CA THR A 3 -2.03 19.28 -20.14
C THR A 3 -1.49 19.10 -18.72
N LEU A 4 -1.00 20.15 -18.07
CA LEU A 4 -0.55 20.10 -16.69
C LEU A 4 -1.70 19.79 -15.73
N LEU A 5 -2.85 20.46 -15.90
CA LEU A 5 -4.04 20.21 -15.08
C LEU A 5 -4.56 18.77 -15.27
N ALA A 6 -4.56 18.28 -16.51
CA ALA A 6 -4.99 16.91 -16.80
C ALA A 6 -4.04 15.87 -16.19
N ALA A 7 -2.73 16.04 -16.34
CA ALA A 7 -1.73 15.14 -15.73
C ALA A 7 -1.81 15.16 -14.19
N SER A 8 -2.02 16.34 -13.61
CA SER A 8 -2.18 16.52 -12.17
C SER A 8 -3.42 15.82 -11.63
N ALA A 9 -4.56 16.03 -12.26
CA ALA A 9 -5.82 15.40 -11.87
C ALA A 9 -5.78 13.87 -12.06
N ALA A 10 -5.22 13.41 -13.18
CA ALA A 10 -5.05 11.99 -13.46
C ALA A 10 -4.12 11.33 -12.44
N GLY A 11 -2.97 11.93 -12.13
CA GLY A 11 -2.06 11.41 -11.11
C GLY A 11 -2.75 11.25 -9.77
N LEU A 12 -3.38 12.31 -9.26
CA LEU A 12 -4.07 12.28 -7.97
C LEU A 12 -5.20 11.24 -7.93
N PHE A 13 -6.04 11.20 -8.96
CA PHE A 13 -7.16 10.25 -9.04
C PHE A 13 -6.70 8.80 -9.16
N LEU A 14 -5.75 8.52 -10.06
CA LEU A 14 -5.22 7.18 -10.26
C LEU A 14 -4.47 6.69 -9.02
N GLY A 15 -3.71 7.56 -8.36
CA GLY A 15 -3.06 7.24 -7.10
C GLY A 15 -4.07 6.92 -5.99
N PHE A 16 -5.14 7.71 -5.86
CA PHE A 16 -6.21 7.42 -4.92
C PHE A 16 -6.86 6.06 -5.20
N ARG A 17 -7.18 5.78 -6.46
CA ARG A 17 -7.75 4.50 -6.89
C ARG A 17 -6.80 3.33 -6.63
N HIS A 18 -5.51 3.52 -6.88
CA HIS A 18 -4.46 2.52 -6.65
C HIS A 18 -4.45 1.99 -5.21
N ALA A 19 -4.74 2.84 -4.22
CA ALA A 19 -4.85 2.42 -2.83
C ALA A 19 -5.91 1.32 -2.59
N PHE A 20 -6.86 1.11 -3.50
CA PHE A 20 -7.91 0.09 -3.41
C PHE A 20 -7.50 -1.24 -4.04
N GLU A 21 -6.30 -1.38 -4.54
CA GLU A 21 -5.82 -2.65 -5.09
C GLU A 21 -5.71 -3.72 -3.99
N PRO A 22 -5.93 -5.00 -4.33
CA PRO A 22 -6.03 -6.07 -3.34
C PRO A 22 -4.83 -6.21 -2.41
N ASP A 23 -3.63 -6.01 -2.91
CA ASP A 23 -2.38 -6.05 -2.17
C ASP A 23 -2.27 -4.94 -1.13
N HIS A 24 -2.74 -3.72 -1.47
CA HIS A 24 -2.79 -2.58 -0.57
C HIS A 24 -3.83 -2.78 0.53
N LEU A 25 -5.03 -3.24 0.16
CA LEU A 25 -6.08 -3.59 1.12
C LEU A 25 -5.61 -4.67 2.11
N ALA A 26 -4.95 -5.70 1.58
CA ALA A 26 -4.40 -6.79 2.37
C ALA A 26 -3.28 -6.32 3.32
N ALA A 27 -2.34 -5.50 2.82
CA ALA A 27 -1.26 -4.93 3.62
C ALA A 27 -1.79 -4.04 4.75
N VAL A 28 -2.65 -3.07 4.42
CA VAL A 28 -3.25 -2.15 5.39
C VAL A 28 -4.09 -2.91 6.42
N GLY A 29 -4.96 -3.81 5.97
CA GLY A 29 -5.82 -4.61 6.84
C GLY A 29 -5.04 -5.44 7.85
N SER A 30 -3.85 -5.92 7.46
CA SER A 30 -2.95 -6.67 8.34
C SER A 30 -2.20 -5.80 9.36
N MET A 31 -2.05 -4.50 9.07
CA MET A 31 -1.28 -3.57 9.92
C MET A 31 -2.15 -2.76 10.88
N VAL A 32 -3.40 -2.46 10.51
CA VAL A 32 -4.31 -1.69 11.35
C VAL A 32 -4.68 -2.51 12.59
N PRO A 33 -4.42 -1.99 13.82
CA PRO A 33 -4.81 -2.71 15.02
C PRO A 33 -6.34 -2.81 15.12
N SER A 34 -6.85 -3.98 15.47
CA SER A 34 -8.30 -4.24 15.59
C SER A 34 -9.01 -3.33 16.60
N ASN A 35 -8.27 -2.76 17.55
CA ASN A 35 -8.77 -1.82 18.54
C ASN A 35 -8.47 -0.35 18.22
N ALA A 36 -7.89 -0.06 17.07
CA ALA A 36 -7.69 1.30 16.63
C ALA A 36 -9.03 1.95 16.26
N GLY A 37 -9.23 3.19 16.73
CA GLY A 37 -10.33 4.01 16.22
C GLY A 37 -9.96 4.60 14.85
N PRO A 38 -10.95 5.20 14.13
CA PRO A 38 -10.74 5.70 12.77
C PRO A 38 -9.54 6.63 12.62
N LYS A 39 -9.39 7.59 13.53
CA LYS A 39 -8.28 8.55 13.52
C LYS A 39 -6.91 7.87 13.62
N ARG A 40 -6.76 6.89 14.53
CA ARG A 40 -5.50 6.18 14.70
C ARG A 40 -5.20 5.27 13.53
N ALA A 41 -6.22 4.62 12.97
CA ALA A 41 -6.11 3.82 11.77
C ALA A 41 -5.69 4.67 10.57
N ALA A 42 -6.31 5.85 10.38
CA ALA A 42 -5.95 6.81 9.34
C ALA A 42 -4.46 7.22 9.43
N ILE A 43 -3.95 7.48 10.64
CA ILE A 43 -2.53 7.81 10.84
C ILE A 43 -1.62 6.64 10.41
N VAL A 44 -1.98 5.40 10.73
CA VAL A 44 -1.21 4.21 10.28
C VAL A 44 -1.20 4.14 8.76
N GLY A 45 -2.35 4.33 8.11
CA GLY A 45 -2.48 4.36 6.65
C GLY A 45 -1.70 5.51 6.01
N ALA A 46 -1.76 6.71 6.59
CA ALA A 46 -1.02 7.87 6.10
C ALA A 46 0.50 7.68 6.19
N VAL A 47 1.00 7.14 7.31
CA VAL A 47 2.43 6.85 7.49
C VAL A 47 2.89 5.76 6.53
N TRP A 48 2.09 4.71 6.36
CA TRP A 48 2.38 3.66 5.40
C TRP A 48 2.33 4.19 3.95
N GLY A 49 1.28 4.95 3.61
CA GLY A 49 1.10 5.57 2.30
C GLY A 49 2.21 6.57 1.96
N SER A 50 2.73 7.33 2.93
CA SER A 50 3.86 8.22 2.71
C SER A 50 5.15 7.45 2.40
N GLY A 51 5.39 6.32 3.06
CA GLY A 51 6.49 5.42 2.71
C GLY A 51 6.33 4.85 1.30
N HIS A 52 5.13 4.39 0.96
CA HIS A 52 4.81 3.87 -0.38
C HIS A 52 5.03 4.94 -1.47
N ALA A 53 4.49 6.14 -1.26
CA ALA A 53 4.70 7.27 -2.17
C ALA A 53 6.19 7.61 -2.35
N ALA A 54 6.95 7.60 -1.26
CA ALA A 54 8.39 7.85 -1.32
C ALA A 54 9.13 6.76 -2.12
N GLY A 55 8.85 5.48 -1.90
CA GLY A 55 9.45 4.37 -2.63
C GLY A 55 9.13 4.41 -4.12
N LEU A 56 7.87 4.61 -4.44
CA LEU A 56 7.38 4.74 -5.81
C LEU A 56 8.00 5.96 -6.51
N PHE A 57 8.05 7.11 -5.83
CA PHE A 57 8.62 8.32 -6.40
C PHE A 57 10.12 8.17 -6.67
N VAL A 58 10.87 7.58 -5.73
CA VAL A 58 12.32 7.38 -5.90
C VAL A 58 12.61 6.45 -7.07
N LEU A 59 11.95 5.28 -7.14
CA LEU A 59 12.14 4.34 -8.25
C LEU A 59 11.65 4.95 -9.57
N GLY A 60 10.46 5.55 -9.58
CA GLY A 60 9.89 6.19 -10.76
C GLY A 60 10.75 7.34 -11.27
N ALA A 61 11.34 8.15 -10.37
CA ALA A 61 12.24 9.23 -10.73
C ALA A 61 13.54 8.71 -11.35
N ILE A 62 14.11 7.61 -10.83
CA ILE A 62 15.31 6.99 -11.40
C ILE A 62 15.02 6.50 -12.82
N ILE A 63 13.92 5.80 -13.03
CA ILE A 63 13.56 5.27 -14.35
C ILE A 63 13.25 6.42 -15.33
N LEU A 64 12.51 7.43 -14.88
CA LEU A 64 12.18 8.59 -15.70
C LEU A 64 13.43 9.38 -16.08
N ALA A 65 14.37 9.57 -15.15
CA ALA A 65 15.61 10.29 -15.40
C ALA A 65 16.59 9.50 -16.28
N SER A 66 16.68 8.18 -16.10
CA SER A 66 17.57 7.32 -16.89
C SER A 66 17.05 7.01 -18.28
N GLN A 67 15.72 7.14 -18.49
CA GLN A 67 15.03 6.69 -19.72
C GLN A 67 15.24 5.19 -20.04
N LEU A 68 15.65 4.42 -19.05
CA LEU A 68 15.86 2.98 -19.18
C LEU A 68 14.61 2.22 -18.71
N ALA A 69 14.20 1.23 -19.49
CA ALA A 69 13.17 0.30 -19.03
C ALA A 69 13.73 -0.59 -17.91
N MET A 70 12.89 -0.90 -16.92
CA MET A 70 13.26 -1.86 -15.87
C MET A 70 13.39 -3.26 -16.48
N PRO A 71 14.50 -3.98 -16.24
CA PRO A 71 14.64 -5.36 -16.70
C PRO A 71 13.56 -6.25 -16.10
N ALA A 72 12.88 -7.06 -16.93
CA ALA A 72 11.78 -7.92 -16.49
C ALA A 72 12.14 -8.82 -15.30
N LYS A 73 13.39 -9.31 -15.25
CA LYS A 73 13.87 -10.12 -14.12
C LYS A 73 13.90 -9.35 -12.80
N ILE A 74 14.25 -8.06 -12.84
CA ILE A 74 14.25 -7.22 -11.63
C ILE A 74 12.80 -6.97 -11.19
N GLU A 75 11.92 -6.67 -12.14
CA GLU A 75 10.49 -6.50 -11.89
C GLU A 75 9.89 -7.73 -11.20
N SER A 76 10.08 -8.93 -11.77
CA SER A 76 9.62 -10.19 -11.17
C SER A 76 10.16 -10.42 -9.75
N LEU A 77 11.43 -10.12 -9.51
CA LEU A 77 12.02 -10.26 -8.16
C LEU A 77 11.40 -9.29 -7.16
N LEU A 78 11.12 -8.07 -7.57
CA LEU A 78 10.46 -7.07 -6.73
C LEU A 78 9.01 -7.48 -6.42
N GLU A 79 8.28 -7.98 -7.40
CA GLU A 79 6.91 -8.50 -7.22
C GLU A 79 6.89 -9.71 -6.27
N ALA A 80 7.79 -10.67 -6.47
CA ALA A 80 7.94 -11.82 -5.57
C ALA A 80 8.26 -11.38 -4.13
N PHE A 81 9.10 -10.34 -3.97
CA PHE A 81 9.40 -9.77 -2.66
C PHE A 81 8.16 -9.17 -1.99
N VAL A 82 7.31 -8.44 -2.73
CA VAL A 82 6.03 -7.94 -2.19
C VAL A 82 5.12 -9.10 -1.80
N GLY A 83 5.00 -10.11 -2.64
CA GLY A 83 4.21 -11.29 -2.33
C GLY A 83 4.66 -11.95 -1.02
N LEU A 84 5.96 -12.17 -0.85
CA LEU A 84 6.52 -12.72 0.40
C LEU A 84 6.28 -11.80 1.60
N MET A 85 6.41 -10.49 1.42
CA MET A 85 6.12 -9.51 2.47
C MET A 85 4.64 -9.59 2.91
N LEU A 86 3.71 -9.73 1.99
CA LEU A 86 2.28 -9.89 2.29
C LEU A 86 2.01 -11.18 3.06
N ILE A 87 2.64 -12.29 2.70
CA ILE A 87 2.53 -13.57 3.44
C ILE A 87 2.99 -13.37 4.89
N VAL A 88 4.15 -12.74 5.10
CA VAL A 88 4.69 -12.48 6.44
C VAL A 88 3.78 -11.54 7.26
N LEU A 89 3.23 -10.50 6.64
CA LEU A 89 2.31 -9.58 7.30
C LEU A 89 1.01 -10.28 7.71
N GLY A 90 0.44 -11.07 6.80
CA GLY A 90 -0.78 -11.83 7.05
C GLY A 90 -0.60 -12.89 8.15
N ALA A 91 0.49 -13.65 8.10
CA ALA A 91 0.81 -14.62 9.16
C ALA A 91 0.96 -13.93 10.53
N LYS A 92 1.67 -12.80 10.60
CA LYS A 92 1.80 -12.02 11.84
C LYS A 92 0.46 -11.47 12.33
N ALA A 93 -0.46 -11.08 11.45
CA ALA A 93 -1.79 -10.62 11.82
C ALA A 93 -2.59 -11.74 12.51
N ILE A 94 -2.59 -12.94 11.93
CA ILE A 94 -3.28 -14.12 12.47
C ILE A 94 -2.67 -14.57 13.81
N LEU A 95 -1.35 -14.68 13.87
CA LEU A 95 -0.64 -15.16 15.07
C LEU A 95 -0.84 -14.21 16.27
N ARG A 96 -0.95 -12.90 16.05
CA ARG A 96 -1.23 -11.93 17.11
C ARG A 96 -2.59 -12.14 17.76
N VAL A 97 -3.60 -12.51 16.99
CA VAL A 97 -4.92 -12.82 17.54
C VAL A 97 -4.85 -14.06 18.44
N LYS A 98 -4.14 -15.10 18.00
CA LYS A 98 -4.00 -16.35 18.77
C LYS A 98 -3.22 -16.16 20.09
N SER A 99 -2.23 -15.29 20.12
CA SER A 99 -1.42 -15.04 21.33
C SER A 99 -2.09 -14.14 22.37
N GLY A 100 -3.28 -13.63 22.13
CA GLY A 100 -4.01 -12.74 23.06
C GLY A 100 -3.24 -11.44 23.40
N SER A 101 -2.16 -11.15 22.69
CA SER A 101 -1.29 -10.02 22.94
C SER A 101 -1.93 -8.71 22.51
N THR A 102 -2.91 -8.28 23.30
CA THR A 102 -3.51 -6.94 23.23
C THR A 102 -2.60 -5.86 23.81
N HIS A 103 -1.38 -6.23 24.23
CA HIS A 103 -0.43 -5.26 24.75
C HIS A 103 -0.19 -4.21 23.68
N GLY A 104 -0.56 -2.99 24.03
CA GLY A 104 -0.33 -1.79 23.25
C GLY A 104 1.16 -1.58 23.00
N HIS A 105 1.73 -2.42 22.12
CA HIS A 105 3.03 -2.11 21.57
C HIS A 105 2.93 -0.70 21.02
N LYS A 106 3.72 0.20 21.60
CA LYS A 106 4.07 1.45 20.94
C LYS A 106 4.27 1.09 19.47
N ILE A 107 3.31 1.47 18.61
CA ILE A 107 3.47 1.28 17.18
C ILE A 107 4.80 1.94 16.89
N LEU A 108 5.79 1.14 16.56
CA LEU A 108 7.10 1.67 16.22
C LEU A 108 6.82 2.60 15.04
N LYS A 109 6.85 3.92 15.28
CA LYS A 109 6.33 4.96 14.38
C LYS A 109 6.79 4.78 12.93
N TRP A 110 7.96 4.17 12.74
CA TRP A 110 8.62 3.95 11.46
C TRP A 110 8.30 2.61 10.78
N ARG A 111 7.64 1.67 11.47
CA ARG A 111 7.34 0.35 10.88
C ARG A 111 6.37 0.43 9.70
N PRO A 112 5.21 1.12 9.80
CA PRO A 112 4.34 1.29 8.65
C PRO A 112 5.07 1.99 7.49
N PHE A 113 5.85 3.03 7.76
CA PHE A 113 6.64 3.72 6.75
C PHE A 113 7.61 2.79 6.01
N LYS A 114 8.39 1.98 6.75
CA LYS A 114 9.35 1.03 6.14
C LYS A 114 8.66 -0.03 5.27
N VAL A 115 7.53 -0.55 5.74
CA VAL A 115 6.73 -1.50 4.95
C VAL A 115 6.17 -0.82 3.71
N GLY A 116 5.67 0.40 3.85
CA GLY A 116 5.21 1.21 2.72
C GLY A 116 6.31 1.49 1.71
N LEU A 117 7.48 1.91 2.17
CA LEU A 117 8.64 2.18 1.32
C LEU A 117 9.03 0.95 0.49
N ALA A 118 9.15 -0.21 1.15
CA ALA A 118 9.46 -1.47 0.49
C ALA A 118 8.38 -1.86 -0.53
N HIS A 119 7.10 -1.68 -0.18
CA HIS A 119 5.98 -1.93 -1.07
C HIS A 119 5.98 -0.98 -2.27
N GLY A 120 6.24 0.31 -2.06
CA GLY A 120 6.28 1.30 -3.13
C GLY A 120 7.45 1.14 -4.10
N VAL A 121 8.60 0.62 -3.62
CA VAL A 121 9.73 0.27 -4.50
C VAL A 121 9.43 -0.98 -5.32
N ALA A 122 8.74 -1.95 -4.74
CA ALA A 122 8.63 -3.29 -5.29
C ALA A 122 7.24 -3.62 -5.89
N GLY A 123 6.19 -2.84 -5.54
CA GLY A 123 4.83 -3.06 -6.05
C GLY A 123 4.52 -2.16 -7.23
N THR A 124 3.72 -2.64 -8.14
CA THR A 124 3.02 -1.93 -9.25
C THR A 124 3.75 -0.77 -9.95
N GLY A 125 5.07 -0.65 -9.75
CA GLY A 125 5.90 0.33 -10.45
C GLY A 125 5.68 0.28 -11.95
N ALA A 126 5.46 -0.91 -12.54
CA ALA A 126 5.27 -1.10 -13.96
C ALA A 126 4.07 -0.31 -14.53
N ALA A 127 2.90 -0.35 -13.89
CA ALA A 127 1.71 0.35 -14.40
C ALA A 127 1.88 1.87 -14.31
N VAL A 128 2.49 2.37 -13.24
CA VAL A 128 2.79 3.80 -13.06
C VAL A 128 3.90 4.23 -13.99
N LEU A 129 4.90 3.38 -14.20
CA LEU A 129 6.00 3.64 -15.12
C LEU A 129 5.53 3.65 -16.57
N LEU A 130 4.63 2.76 -16.96
CA LEU A 130 3.99 2.79 -18.29
C LEU A 130 3.18 4.07 -18.48
N ALA A 131 2.44 4.50 -17.46
CA ALA A 131 1.69 5.75 -17.52
C ALA A 131 2.62 6.97 -17.65
N THR A 132 3.73 6.99 -16.91
CA THR A 132 4.71 8.09 -16.99
C THR A 132 5.55 8.04 -18.27
N ALA A 133 5.89 6.86 -18.78
CA ALA A 133 6.58 6.70 -20.07
C ALA A 133 5.72 7.18 -21.24
N SER A 134 4.39 7.19 -21.10
CA SER A 134 3.46 7.74 -22.10
C SER A 134 3.39 9.27 -22.10
N ILE A 135 4.01 9.95 -21.11
CA ILE A 135 4.05 11.39 -21.01
C ILE A 135 5.34 11.89 -21.65
N SER A 136 5.24 12.55 -22.81
CA SER A 136 6.40 13.03 -23.57
C SER A 136 7.24 14.09 -22.85
N ASP A 137 6.62 14.87 -21.95
CA ASP A 137 7.30 15.88 -21.16
C ASP A 137 7.73 15.28 -19.79
N GLN A 138 9.02 15.14 -19.61
CA GLN A 138 9.61 14.58 -18.38
C GLN A 138 9.18 15.35 -17.11
N ARG A 139 9.00 16.67 -17.19
CA ARG A 139 8.54 17.50 -16.06
C ARG A 139 7.12 17.12 -15.65
N LEU A 140 6.25 16.90 -16.62
CA LEU A 140 4.89 16.44 -16.37
C LEU A 140 4.89 15.02 -15.76
N GLY A 141 5.82 14.16 -16.16
CA GLY A 141 6.02 12.84 -15.57
C GLY A 141 6.35 12.92 -14.08
N PHE A 142 7.25 13.80 -13.66
CA PHE A 142 7.54 14.02 -12.23
C PHE A 142 6.36 14.56 -11.44
N VAL A 143 5.61 15.51 -12.02
CA VAL A 143 4.39 16.04 -11.40
C VAL A 143 3.35 14.94 -11.24
N PHE A 144 3.16 14.12 -12.28
CA PHE A 144 2.25 12.97 -12.22
C PHE A 144 2.64 12.00 -11.11
N LEU A 145 3.91 11.60 -11.03
CA LEU A 145 4.42 10.68 -9.98
C LEU A 145 4.19 11.23 -8.57
N ALA A 146 4.50 12.51 -8.35
CA ALA A 146 4.32 13.15 -7.06
C ALA A 146 2.85 13.17 -6.63
N LEU A 147 1.95 13.53 -7.54
CA LEU A 147 0.51 13.58 -7.29
C LEU A 147 -0.12 12.19 -7.18
N PHE A 148 0.37 11.23 -7.95
CA PHE A 148 -0.01 9.83 -7.79
C PHE A 148 0.35 9.31 -6.39
N GLY A 149 1.58 9.54 -5.94
CA GLY A 149 2.00 9.17 -4.58
C GLY A 149 1.15 9.84 -3.49
N LEU A 150 0.83 11.13 -3.67
CA LEU A 150 -0.05 11.86 -2.77
C LEU A 150 -1.47 11.27 -2.75
N GLY A 151 -2.03 11.00 -3.92
CA GLY A 151 -3.33 10.34 -4.06
C GLY A 151 -3.37 8.98 -3.39
N ALA A 152 -2.34 8.15 -3.60
CA ALA A 152 -2.19 6.86 -2.96
C ALA A 152 -2.14 6.98 -1.43
N ALA A 153 -1.35 7.91 -0.90
CA ALA A 153 -1.26 8.13 0.55
C ALA A 153 -2.61 8.57 1.16
N ILE A 154 -3.35 9.45 0.47
CA ILE A 154 -4.71 9.86 0.88
C ILE A 154 -5.67 8.65 0.85
N GLY A 155 -5.65 7.87 -0.23
CA GLY A 155 -6.46 6.67 -0.36
C GLY A 155 -6.20 5.66 0.75
N MET A 156 -4.94 5.38 1.05
CA MET A 156 -4.52 4.47 2.13
C MET A 156 -4.94 4.96 3.51
N ALA A 157 -4.86 6.27 3.78
CA ALA A 157 -5.36 6.86 5.00
C ALA A 157 -6.88 6.71 5.13
N THR A 158 -7.60 6.93 4.03
CA THR A 158 -9.06 6.80 3.95
C THR A 158 -9.50 5.37 4.23
N ILE A 159 -8.93 4.38 3.51
CA ILE A 159 -9.25 2.96 3.69
C ILE A 159 -8.95 2.52 5.13
N SER A 160 -7.77 2.90 5.64
CA SER A 160 -7.39 2.58 7.02
C SER A 160 -8.38 3.15 8.02
N SER A 161 -8.85 4.39 7.80
CA SER A 161 -9.87 5.03 8.64
C SER A 161 -11.17 4.22 8.65
N VAL A 162 -11.63 3.79 7.48
CA VAL A 162 -12.83 2.94 7.33
C VAL A 162 -12.67 1.61 8.08
N LEU A 163 -11.52 0.95 7.95
CA LEU A 163 -11.21 -0.27 8.69
C LEU A 163 -11.17 -0.06 10.22
N GLY A 164 -10.84 1.15 10.67
CA GLY A 164 -10.88 1.52 12.08
C GLY A 164 -12.27 1.86 12.64
N PHE A 165 -13.31 1.89 11.81
CA PHE A 165 -14.65 2.36 12.18
C PHE A 165 -15.55 1.35 12.92
N PRO A 166 -15.31 0.01 12.97
CA PRO A 166 -16.21 -0.91 13.66
C PRO A 166 -16.51 -0.45 15.08
N SER A 167 -17.80 -0.19 15.35
CA SER A 167 -18.28 0.34 16.62
C SER A 167 -17.88 -0.57 17.80
N ARG A 168 -17.28 0.01 18.83
CA ARG A 168 -16.93 -0.72 20.05
C ARG A 168 -18.17 -1.08 20.89
N HIS A 169 -19.27 -0.42 20.64
CA HIS A 169 -20.49 -0.50 21.47
C HIS A 169 -21.52 -1.47 20.91
N SER A 170 -21.45 -1.87 19.64
CA SER A 170 -22.39 -2.84 19.07
C SER A 170 -21.83 -4.27 19.11
N THR A 171 -22.73 -5.26 19.24
CA THR A 171 -22.35 -6.69 19.16
C THR A 171 -21.71 -7.01 17.81
N LEU A 172 -22.28 -6.50 16.71
CA LEU A 172 -21.74 -6.65 15.37
C LEU A 172 -20.33 -6.05 15.26
N GLY A 173 -20.10 -4.87 15.82
CA GLY A 173 -18.77 -4.23 15.81
C GLY A 173 -17.72 -5.04 16.58
N LYS A 174 -18.12 -5.72 17.68
CA LYS A 174 -17.24 -6.65 18.40
C LYS A 174 -16.88 -7.87 17.55
N ILE A 175 -17.87 -8.46 16.89
CA ILE A 175 -17.66 -9.62 15.98
C ILE A 175 -16.72 -9.23 14.86
N ILE A 176 -16.99 -8.14 14.12
CA ILE A 176 -16.15 -7.66 13.03
C ILE A 176 -14.72 -7.44 13.51
N ARG A 177 -14.52 -6.76 14.63
CA ARG A 177 -13.20 -6.47 15.18
C ARG A 177 -12.39 -7.73 15.55
N ASN A 178 -13.07 -8.77 16.03
CA ASN A 178 -12.41 -10.01 16.40
C ASN A 178 -12.00 -10.85 15.18
N TRP A 179 -12.80 -10.84 14.12
CA TRP A 179 -12.55 -11.62 12.92
C TRP A 179 -11.73 -10.88 11.86
N MET A 180 -11.81 -9.55 11.83
CA MET A 180 -11.15 -8.72 10.81
C MET A 180 -9.64 -9.00 10.65
N PRO A 181 -8.82 -9.12 11.72
CA PRO A 181 -7.40 -9.41 11.55
C PRO A 181 -7.13 -10.78 10.94
N GLN A 182 -7.99 -11.76 11.22
CA GLN A 182 -7.88 -13.12 10.66
C GLN A 182 -8.25 -13.13 9.19
N VAL A 183 -9.36 -12.49 8.83
CA VAL A 183 -9.81 -12.36 7.43
C VAL A 183 -8.79 -11.57 6.61
N MET A 184 -8.36 -10.42 7.12
CA MET A 184 -7.33 -9.60 6.44
C MET A 184 -5.99 -10.32 6.35
N GLY A 185 -5.61 -11.05 7.40
CA GLY A 185 -4.40 -11.88 7.40
C GLY A 185 -4.47 -13.00 6.38
N ALA A 186 -5.59 -13.71 6.29
CA ALA A 186 -5.80 -14.76 5.29
C ALA A 186 -5.80 -14.19 3.86
N MET A 187 -6.49 -13.07 3.64
CA MET A 187 -6.45 -12.34 2.37
C MET A 187 -5.02 -11.95 1.99
N SER A 188 -4.26 -11.42 2.94
CA SER A 188 -2.86 -11.01 2.72
C SER A 188 -1.98 -12.20 2.31
N ILE A 189 -2.17 -13.37 2.93
CA ILE A 189 -1.47 -14.60 2.55
C ILE A 189 -1.89 -15.05 1.14
N ALA A 190 -3.19 -15.06 0.85
CA ALA A 190 -3.70 -15.49 -0.45
C ALA A 190 -3.20 -14.61 -1.60
N VAL A 191 -3.29 -13.28 -1.45
CA VAL A 191 -2.76 -12.31 -2.42
C VAL A 191 -1.25 -12.45 -2.54
N GLY A 192 -0.54 -12.60 -1.42
CA GLY A 192 0.92 -12.78 -1.42
C GLY A 192 1.37 -14.06 -2.14
N LEU A 193 0.67 -15.17 -1.95
CA LEU A 193 0.94 -16.43 -2.67
C LEU A 193 0.68 -16.27 -4.17
N TRP A 194 -0.44 -15.64 -4.53
CA TRP A 194 -0.77 -15.34 -5.93
C TRP A 194 0.32 -14.50 -6.60
N TRP A 195 0.73 -13.41 -5.98
CA TRP A 195 1.78 -12.52 -6.52
C TRP A 195 3.13 -13.23 -6.64
N THR A 196 3.54 -13.96 -5.62
CA THR A 196 4.80 -14.70 -5.65
C THR A 196 4.78 -15.74 -6.77
N TYR A 197 3.67 -16.46 -6.94
CA TYR A 197 3.51 -17.44 -8.01
C TYR A 197 3.56 -16.77 -9.39
N SER A 198 2.76 -15.71 -9.62
CA SER A 198 2.71 -15.01 -10.90
C SER A 198 4.02 -14.33 -11.29
N ALA A 199 4.85 -13.97 -10.30
CA ALA A 199 6.15 -13.34 -10.55
C ALA A 199 7.26 -14.34 -10.92
N LEU A 200 7.13 -15.61 -10.50
CA LEU A 200 8.18 -16.61 -10.67
C LEU A 200 7.90 -17.61 -11.79
N PHE A 201 6.61 -17.77 -12.17
CA PHE A 201 6.12 -18.75 -13.15
C PHE A 201 5.21 -18.11 -14.19
#